data_748f5babf0ce81e110d05c3d17bb2137
#
_entry.id   748f5babf0ce81e110d05c3d17bb2137
#
_cell.length_a   1.000
_cell.length_b   1.000
_cell.length_c   1.000
_cell.angle_alpha   90.00
_cell.angle_beta   90.00
_cell.angle_gamma   90.00
#
_symmetry.space_group_name_H-M   'P 1'
#
loop_
_entity.id
_entity.type
_entity.pdbx_description
1 polymer ?
#
loop_
_entity_poly.entity_id
_entity_poly.type
_entity_poly.pdbx_seq_one_letter_code
_entity_poly.pdbx_strand_id
1 'polypeptide(L)'
;IRDSSVLESVQNPKELIRLVRRTIAERTDTVVYFEVPNALYTFRDLVIWNIVYFNCSYFTPRSLAQLFTICDFDILSVKPCFEDDQYLGIDAVPDNSSVRSGGCSSAFPDDMFSTLNLFAEKYQLSVDYWQEKLNDAKKYGQKIIAWGAGARAISFLNTYNITQQIKYVVDINPVKQDKYLPVTGQRVVPPEFIVSYKPDVVIVTNPTFDEEIRQQVQKLGLTCEFLLL
;
A
#
# COMPACT_ATOMS: atom_id res chain seq x y z
N ILE A 1 -15.44 19.17 -8.03
CA ILE A 1 -15.24 17.77 -8.50
C ILE A 1 -14.31 17.10 -7.50
N ARG A 2 -14.67 15.92 -7.05
CA ARG A 2 -13.84 15.15 -6.09
C ARG A 2 -13.63 13.74 -6.64
N ASP A 3 -12.40 13.26 -6.54
CA ASP A 3 -12.00 11.89 -6.85
C ASP A 3 -11.08 11.34 -5.77
N SER A 4 -11.18 10.07 -5.46
CA SER A 4 -10.34 9.39 -4.48
C SER A 4 -9.95 8.01 -5.00
N SER A 5 -8.65 7.75 -5.08
CA SER A 5 -8.06 6.45 -5.41
C SER A 5 -8.45 5.91 -6.80
N VAL A 6 -8.47 6.75 -7.83
CA VAL A 6 -8.69 6.35 -9.23
C VAL A 6 -7.51 6.75 -10.11
N LEU A 7 -6.92 7.94 -9.88
CA LEU A 7 -5.90 8.51 -10.75
C LEU A 7 -4.65 7.62 -10.87
N GLU A 8 -4.26 6.94 -9.80
CA GLU A 8 -3.13 6.01 -9.79
C GLU A 8 -3.37 4.74 -10.60
N SER A 9 -4.64 4.34 -10.77
CA SER A 9 -5.01 3.09 -11.44
C SER A 9 -5.28 3.25 -12.94
N VAL A 10 -5.36 4.47 -13.45
CA VAL A 10 -5.57 4.71 -14.88
C VAL A 10 -4.24 4.67 -15.65
N GLN A 11 -4.27 4.08 -16.85
CA GLN A 11 -3.07 3.97 -17.71
C GLN A 11 -2.56 5.34 -18.19
N ASN A 12 -3.46 6.29 -18.39
CA ASN A 12 -3.11 7.63 -18.85
C ASN A 12 -3.75 8.70 -17.93
N PRO A 13 -3.13 9.02 -16.80
CA PRO A 13 -3.65 10.01 -15.86
C PRO A 13 -3.77 11.41 -16.48
N LYS A 14 -2.89 11.75 -17.44
CA LYS A 14 -2.94 13.03 -18.15
C LYS A 14 -4.20 13.19 -18.98
N GLU A 15 -4.65 12.14 -19.65
CA GLU A 15 -5.92 12.17 -20.39
C GLU A 15 -7.13 12.34 -19.49
N LEU A 16 -7.13 11.67 -18.32
CA LEU A 16 -8.19 11.83 -17.35
C LEU A 16 -8.27 13.29 -16.85
N ILE A 17 -7.16 13.88 -16.45
CA ILE A 17 -7.14 15.27 -15.96
C ILE A 17 -7.53 16.26 -17.08
N ARG A 18 -7.08 16.02 -18.33
CA ARG A 18 -7.53 16.82 -19.48
C ARG A 18 -9.03 16.66 -19.77
N LEU A 19 -9.59 15.48 -19.57
CA LEU A 19 -11.03 15.28 -19.69
C LEU A 19 -11.79 16.08 -18.64
N VAL A 20 -11.33 16.04 -17.38
CA VAL A 20 -11.88 16.88 -16.30
C VAL A 20 -11.79 18.36 -16.67
N ARG A 21 -10.63 18.82 -17.16
CA ARG A 21 -10.45 20.22 -17.59
C ARG A 21 -11.46 20.63 -18.69
N ARG A 22 -11.63 19.80 -19.71
CA ARG A 22 -12.62 20.05 -20.79
C ARG A 22 -14.06 20.03 -20.28
N THR A 23 -14.40 19.16 -19.32
CA THR A 23 -15.75 19.08 -18.74
C THR A 23 -16.09 20.33 -17.91
N ILE A 24 -15.10 20.92 -17.26
CA ILE A 24 -15.27 22.18 -16.54
C ILE A 24 -15.53 23.34 -17.51
N ALA A 25 -14.95 23.31 -18.73
CA ALA A 25 -15.05 24.35 -19.75
C ALA A 25 -14.64 25.73 -19.20
N GLU A 26 -15.54 26.74 -19.37
CA GLU A 26 -15.27 28.13 -19.01
C GLU A 26 -15.54 28.44 -17.51
N ARG A 27 -15.88 27.44 -16.70
CA ARG A 27 -16.14 27.64 -15.26
C ARG A 27 -14.83 27.78 -14.50
N THR A 28 -14.43 28.98 -14.20
CA THR A 28 -13.15 29.33 -13.56
C THR A 28 -13.13 29.16 -12.05
N ASP A 29 -14.30 29.05 -11.43
CA ASP A 29 -14.54 28.94 -9.99
C ASP A 29 -14.67 27.49 -9.50
N THR A 30 -14.55 26.54 -10.43
CA THR A 30 -14.69 25.11 -10.10
C THR A 30 -13.41 24.58 -9.47
N VAL A 31 -13.44 24.31 -8.18
CA VAL A 31 -12.35 23.59 -7.50
C VAL A 31 -12.46 22.10 -7.82
N VAL A 32 -11.34 21.50 -8.18
CA VAL A 32 -11.15 20.05 -8.29
C VAL A 32 -10.31 19.56 -7.13
N TYR A 33 -10.69 18.44 -6.53
CA TYR A 33 -9.94 17.75 -5.49
C TYR A 33 -9.68 16.32 -5.93
N PHE A 34 -8.42 15.90 -5.83
CA PHE A 34 -8.01 14.51 -6.05
C PHE A 34 -7.19 14.02 -4.87
N GLU A 35 -7.35 12.74 -4.58
CA GLU A 35 -6.61 12.04 -3.54
C GLU A 35 -5.96 10.79 -4.13
N VAL A 36 -4.66 10.62 -3.92
CA VAL A 36 -3.85 9.53 -4.46
C VAL A 36 -2.91 8.98 -3.39
N PRO A 37 -2.48 7.71 -3.46
CA PRO A 37 -1.43 7.18 -2.60
C PRO A 37 -0.13 8.00 -2.71
N ASN A 38 0.49 8.28 -1.56
CA ASN A 38 1.74 9.01 -1.50
C ASN A 38 2.93 8.08 -1.77
N ALA A 39 3.61 8.27 -2.89
CA ALA A 39 4.77 7.46 -3.25
C ALA A 39 5.93 7.63 -2.25
N LEU A 40 6.12 8.83 -1.68
CA LEU A 40 7.18 9.05 -0.69
C LEU A 40 6.93 8.23 0.59
N TYR A 41 5.68 8.15 1.05
CA TYR A 41 5.30 7.26 2.16
C TYR A 41 5.58 5.80 1.80
N THR A 42 5.14 5.36 0.62
CA THR A 42 5.32 3.98 0.14
C THR A 42 6.79 3.56 0.16
N PHE A 43 7.69 4.43 -0.31
CA PHE A 43 9.12 4.12 -0.38
C PHE A 43 9.85 4.33 0.95
N ARG A 44 9.49 5.38 1.73
CA ARG A 44 10.11 5.66 3.03
C ARG A 44 9.87 4.53 4.03
N ASP A 45 8.64 4.02 4.07
CA ASP A 45 8.18 3.09 5.10
C ASP A 45 8.05 1.63 4.61
N LEU A 46 8.64 1.34 3.45
CA LEU A 46 8.66 0.01 2.83
C LEU A 46 7.25 -0.61 2.66
N VAL A 47 6.29 0.21 2.25
CA VAL A 47 4.88 -0.20 2.11
C VAL A 47 4.69 -0.98 0.79
N ILE A 48 5.30 -2.16 0.70
CA ILE A 48 5.36 -2.97 -0.53
C ILE A 48 3.98 -3.38 -1.06
N TRP A 49 2.96 -3.44 -0.19
CA TRP A 49 1.58 -3.75 -0.61
C TRP A 49 0.90 -2.62 -1.39
N ASN A 50 1.48 -1.42 -1.43
CA ASN A 50 1.05 -0.35 -2.34
C ASN A 50 1.62 -0.54 -3.75
N ILE A 51 2.66 -1.40 -3.90
CA ILE A 51 3.25 -1.73 -5.20
C ILE A 51 2.45 -2.89 -5.79
N VAL A 52 1.28 -2.59 -6.34
CA VAL A 52 0.33 -3.58 -6.86
C VAL A 52 0.09 -3.38 -8.36
N TYR A 53 -0.27 -4.45 -9.04
CA TYR A 53 -0.33 -4.49 -10.52
C TYR A 53 -1.34 -3.51 -11.13
N PHE A 54 -2.38 -3.10 -10.42
CA PHE A 54 -3.37 -2.15 -10.93
C PHE A 54 -2.96 -0.68 -10.77
N ASN A 55 -1.94 -0.39 -9.96
CA ASN A 55 -1.39 0.97 -9.88
C ASN A 55 -0.47 1.21 -11.08
N CYS A 56 -0.92 2.08 -11.99
CA CYS A 56 -0.18 2.47 -13.18
C CYS A 56 0.76 3.64 -12.92
N SER A 57 0.51 4.42 -11.86
CA SER A 57 1.27 5.63 -11.53
C SER A 57 1.50 5.74 -10.02
N TYR A 58 2.66 6.29 -9.67
CA TYR A 58 3.06 6.58 -8.29
C TYR A 58 3.36 8.09 -8.20
N PHE A 59 2.60 8.79 -7.36
CA PHE A 59 2.66 10.23 -7.29
C PHE A 59 3.42 10.71 -6.05
N THR A 60 4.37 11.63 -6.28
CA THR A 60 4.93 12.50 -5.25
C THR A 60 4.20 13.84 -5.27
N PRO A 61 4.32 14.70 -4.24
CA PRO A 61 3.74 16.04 -4.27
C PRO A 61 4.12 16.81 -5.54
N ARG A 62 5.39 16.73 -5.95
CA ARG A 62 5.90 17.38 -7.14
C ARG A 62 5.31 16.83 -8.43
N SER A 63 5.32 15.52 -8.63
CA SER A 63 4.82 14.91 -9.86
C SER A 63 3.31 15.07 -10.01
N LEU A 64 2.57 15.04 -8.89
CA LEU A 64 1.13 15.29 -8.87
C LEU A 64 0.83 16.75 -9.27
N ALA A 65 1.50 17.73 -8.65
CA ALA A 65 1.35 19.13 -9.01
C ALA A 65 1.70 19.38 -10.49
N GLN A 66 2.80 18.81 -10.97
CA GLN A 66 3.22 18.91 -12.36
C GLN A 66 2.18 18.37 -13.35
N LEU A 67 1.56 17.21 -13.02
CA LEU A 67 0.52 16.63 -13.85
C LEU A 67 -0.66 17.59 -14.05
N PHE A 68 -1.11 18.24 -12.98
CA PHE A 68 -2.21 19.21 -13.06
C PHE A 68 -1.81 20.47 -13.80
N THR A 69 -0.61 21.01 -13.54
CA THR A 69 -0.09 22.20 -14.23
C THR A 69 -0.01 22.01 -15.75
N ILE A 70 0.48 20.84 -16.24
CA ILE A 70 0.53 20.56 -17.69
C ILE A 70 -0.84 20.25 -18.31
N CYS A 71 -1.88 20.17 -17.50
CA CYS A 71 -3.27 19.98 -17.90
C CYS A 71 -4.11 21.26 -17.69
N ASP A 72 -3.47 22.42 -17.63
CA ASP A 72 -4.06 23.76 -17.53
C ASP A 72 -4.88 23.96 -16.25
N PHE A 73 -4.25 23.58 -15.09
CA PHE A 73 -4.75 23.88 -13.76
C PHE A 73 -3.73 24.68 -12.94
N ASP A 74 -4.21 25.66 -12.19
CA ASP A 74 -3.50 26.32 -11.11
C ASP A 74 -3.66 25.55 -9.81
N ILE A 75 -2.54 25.30 -9.12
CA ILE A 75 -2.50 24.53 -7.90
C ILE A 75 -2.77 25.43 -6.70
N LEU A 76 -3.82 25.13 -5.96
CA LEU A 76 -4.13 25.83 -4.70
C LEU A 76 -3.39 25.18 -3.53
N SER A 77 -3.37 23.86 -3.47
CA SER A 77 -2.61 23.14 -2.45
C SER A 77 -2.26 21.72 -2.91
N VAL A 78 -1.11 21.21 -2.45
CA VAL A 78 -0.79 19.78 -2.42
C VAL A 78 -0.33 19.46 -1.02
N LYS A 79 -1.01 18.54 -0.34
CA LYS A 79 -0.71 18.21 1.06
C LYS A 79 -0.82 16.72 1.29
N PRO A 80 0.06 16.15 2.10
CA PRO A 80 -0.18 14.84 2.69
C PRO A 80 -1.48 14.86 3.49
N CYS A 81 -2.21 13.76 3.44
CA CYS A 81 -3.45 13.57 4.16
C CYS A 81 -3.58 12.12 4.61
N PHE A 82 -4.51 11.89 5.53
CA PHE A 82 -4.69 10.64 6.22
C PHE A 82 -3.52 10.28 7.17
N GLU A 83 -3.68 9.23 7.98
CA GLU A 83 -2.70 8.80 8.98
C GLU A 83 -1.30 8.59 8.35
N ASP A 84 -0.26 9.09 9.01
CA ASP A 84 1.15 8.94 8.63
C ASP A 84 1.48 9.41 7.19
N ASP A 85 0.72 10.36 6.64
CA ASP A 85 0.94 10.90 5.29
C ASP A 85 0.74 9.88 4.16
N GLN A 86 -0.14 8.89 4.34
CA GLN A 86 -0.35 7.80 3.40
C GLN A 86 -0.86 8.24 2.03
N TYR A 87 -1.58 9.35 1.98
CA TYR A 87 -2.17 9.89 0.75
C TYR A 87 -1.73 11.33 0.51
N LEU A 88 -1.87 11.75 -0.73
CA LEU A 88 -1.72 13.16 -1.16
C LEU A 88 -3.07 13.68 -1.61
N GLY A 89 -3.50 14.80 -1.04
CA GLY A 89 -4.63 15.57 -1.53
C GLY A 89 -4.12 16.76 -2.38
N ILE A 90 -4.72 16.98 -3.54
CA ILE A 90 -4.48 18.14 -4.38
C ILE A 90 -5.76 18.92 -4.60
N ASP A 91 -5.73 20.22 -4.33
CA ASP A 91 -6.76 21.20 -4.70
C ASP A 91 -6.26 22.05 -5.86
N ALA A 92 -7.04 22.16 -6.91
CA ALA A 92 -6.68 22.95 -8.10
C ALA A 92 -7.91 23.62 -8.71
N VAL A 93 -7.67 24.71 -9.45
CA VAL A 93 -8.68 25.43 -10.23
C VAL A 93 -8.23 25.51 -11.69
N PRO A 94 -9.14 25.65 -12.67
CA PRO A 94 -8.77 25.86 -14.05
C PRO A 94 -7.88 27.09 -14.22
N ASP A 95 -6.69 26.90 -14.84
CA ASP A 95 -5.86 28.03 -15.27
C ASP A 95 -6.52 28.74 -16.46
N ASN A 96 -6.73 30.05 -16.31
CA ASN A 96 -7.27 30.94 -17.35
C ASN A 96 -6.24 31.97 -17.83
N SER A 97 -4.99 31.89 -17.34
CA SER A 97 -3.94 32.78 -17.78
C SER A 97 -3.52 32.40 -19.20
N SER A 98 -3.59 33.35 -20.13
CA SER A 98 -3.01 33.23 -21.48
C SER A 98 -1.48 33.18 -21.47
N VAL A 99 -0.87 33.34 -20.31
CA VAL A 99 0.57 33.27 -20.08
C VAL A 99 0.81 32.04 -19.19
N ARG A 100 1.36 30.97 -19.77
CA ARG A 100 1.85 29.82 -19.00
C ARG A 100 2.90 30.33 -18.01
N SER A 101 2.51 30.51 -16.78
CA SER A 101 3.46 30.64 -15.68
C SER A 101 4.09 29.25 -15.50
N GLY A 102 5.17 29.01 -16.22
CA GLY A 102 5.93 27.76 -16.24
C GLY A 102 6.67 27.50 -14.93
N GLY A 103 5.95 27.49 -13.86
CA GLY A 103 6.47 27.36 -12.51
C GLY A 103 5.82 26.26 -11.71
N CYS A 104 6.03 25.01 -12.08
CA CYS A 104 6.06 24.00 -11.04
C CYS A 104 7.36 24.24 -10.27
N SER A 105 7.25 25.13 -9.32
CA SER A 105 8.30 25.63 -8.46
C SER A 105 9.03 24.48 -7.77
N SER A 106 10.33 24.67 -7.53
CA SER A 106 11.19 24.06 -6.52
C SER A 106 10.58 23.97 -5.09
N ALA A 107 9.30 24.28 -4.91
CA ALA A 107 8.58 24.23 -3.64
C ALA A 107 8.39 22.81 -3.09
N PHE A 108 8.56 21.79 -3.92
CA PHE A 108 8.49 20.37 -3.51
C PHE A 108 9.82 19.69 -3.83
N PRO A 109 10.79 19.74 -2.90
CA PRO A 109 12.05 19.02 -3.09
C PRO A 109 11.76 17.52 -3.05
N ASP A 110 11.99 16.88 -4.18
CA ASP A 110 11.88 15.44 -4.36
C ASP A 110 13.28 14.90 -4.57
N ASP A 111 13.96 14.51 -3.50
CA ASP A 111 15.10 13.63 -3.65
C ASP A 111 14.63 12.18 -3.81
N MET A 112 13.93 11.95 -4.91
CA MET A 112 13.42 10.63 -5.26
C MET A 112 14.55 9.62 -5.40
N PHE A 113 15.73 10.04 -5.85
CA PHE A 113 16.85 9.12 -6.06
C PHE A 113 17.36 8.56 -4.72
N SER A 114 17.59 9.41 -3.72
CA SER A 114 17.96 8.96 -2.37
C SER A 114 16.86 8.13 -1.73
N THR A 115 15.59 8.52 -1.93
CA THR A 115 14.43 7.77 -1.40
C THR A 115 14.36 6.35 -2.00
N LEU A 116 14.57 6.19 -3.30
CA LEU A 116 14.57 4.88 -3.96
C LEU A 116 15.76 4.02 -3.57
N ASN A 117 16.95 4.61 -3.39
CA ASN A 117 18.11 3.88 -2.89
C ASN A 117 17.87 3.36 -1.47
N LEU A 118 17.34 4.20 -0.58
CA LEU A 118 17.00 3.79 0.78
C LEU A 118 15.92 2.71 0.79
N PHE A 119 14.91 2.81 -0.10
CA PHE A 119 13.90 1.77 -0.27
C PHE A 119 14.54 0.44 -0.68
N ALA A 120 15.45 0.45 -1.66
CA ALA A 120 16.13 -0.75 -2.13
C ALA A 120 16.95 -1.42 -1.01
N GLU A 121 17.68 -0.63 -0.21
CA GLU A 121 18.43 -1.12 0.95
C GLU A 121 17.51 -1.73 2.01
N LYS A 122 16.44 -1.03 2.40
CA LYS A 122 15.45 -1.53 3.36
C LYS A 122 14.76 -2.80 2.86
N TYR A 123 14.45 -2.85 1.56
CA TYR A 123 13.85 -4.02 0.95
C TYR A 123 14.77 -5.24 1.06
N GLN A 124 16.05 -5.09 0.74
CA GLN A 124 17.03 -6.19 0.85
C GLN A 124 17.17 -6.66 2.31
N LEU A 125 17.30 -5.74 3.26
CA LEU A 125 17.36 -6.07 4.68
C LEU A 125 16.09 -6.82 5.15
N SER A 126 14.93 -6.44 4.66
CA SER A 126 13.68 -7.13 4.96
C SER A 126 13.64 -8.54 4.36
N VAL A 127 14.15 -8.71 3.12
CA VAL A 127 14.28 -10.03 2.49
C VAL A 127 15.20 -10.95 3.32
N ASP A 128 16.37 -10.46 3.69
CA ASP A 128 17.34 -11.23 4.46
C ASP A 128 16.79 -11.62 5.84
N TYR A 129 16.13 -10.69 6.53
CA TYR A 129 15.47 -10.94 7.83
C TYR A 129 14.41 -12.05 7.73
N TRP A 130 13.50 -11.96 6.76
CA TRP A 130 12.44 -12.94 6.63
C TRP A 130 12.97 -14.30 6.16
N GLN A 131 13.96 -14.34 5.29
CA GLN A 131 14.60 -15.59 4.89
C GLN A 131 15.29 -16.27 6.07
N GLU A 132 16.01 -15.53 6.92
CA GLU A 132 16.62 -16.06 8.14
C GLU A 132 15.55 -16.65 9.08
N LYS A 133 14.52 -15.86 9.42
CA LYS A 133 13.43 -16.29 10.30
C LYS A 133 12.73 -17.56 9.82
N LEU A 134 12.42 -17.63 8.53
CA LEU A 134 11.72 -18.78 7.96
C LEU A 134 12.61 -20.02 7.82
N ASN A 135 13.90 -19.83 7.55
CA ASN A 135 14.86 -20.93 7.54
C ASN A 135 15.07 -21.49 8.94
N ASP A 136 15.16 -20.65 9.96
CA ASP A 136 15.26 -21.08 11.36
C ASP A 136 14.01 -21.87 11.78
N ALA A 137 12.83 -21.33 11.51
CA ALA A 137 11.60 -22.03 11.80
C ALA A 137 11.53 -23.41 11.11
N LYS A 138 11.95 -23.50 9.85
CA LYS A 138 12.05 -24.78 9.13
C LYS A 138 13.05 -25.73 9.79
N LYS A 139 14.22 -25.23 10.18
CA LYS A 139 15.28 -26.01 10.85
C LYS A 139 14.82 -26.61 12.17
N TYR A 140 14.02 -25.87 12.94
CA TYR A 140 13.48 -26.31 14.22
C TYR A 140 12.11 -27.00 14.10
N GLY A 141 11.60 -27.23 12.90
CA GLY A 141 10.32 -27.91 12.66
C GLY A 141 9.11 -27.12 13.15
N GLN A 142 9.23 -25.81 13.29
CA GLN A 142 8.17 -24.94 13.78
C GLN A 142 7.06 -24.78 12.73
N LYS A 143 5.84 -24.74 13.20
CA LYS A 143 4.66 -24.49 12.40
C LYS A 143 4.36 -23.00 12.37
N ILE A 144 4.38 -22.42 11.17
CA ILE A 144 4.07 -20.99 10.97
C ILE A 144 2.68 -20.86 10.35
N ILE A 145 1.94 -19.86 10.79
CA ILE A 145 0.70 -19.42 10.17
C ILE A 145 0.70 -17.90 10.01
N ALA A 146 0.15 -17.39 8.91
CA ALA A 146 -0.07 -15.95 8.76
C ALA A 146 -1.50 -15.60 9.22
N TRP A 147 -1.71 -14.37 9.69
CA TRP A 147 -3.01 -13.89 10.13
C TRP A 147 -3.37 -12.59 9.42
N GLY A 148 -4.49 -12.63 8.66
CA GLY A 148 -5.01 -11.60 7.80
C GLY A 148 -4.79 -11.91 6.31
N ALA A 149 -5.83 -12.39 5.59
CA ALA A 149 -5.78 -12.71 4.15
C ALA A 149 -6.12 -11.48 3.29
N GLY A 150 -5.39 -10.38 3.47
CA GLY A 150 -5.51 -9.14 2.73
C GLY A 150 -4.36 -8.89 1.76
N ALA A 151 -4.33 -7.69 1.15
CA ALA A 151 -3.29 -7.29 0.20
C ALA A 151 -1.87 -7.40 0.78
N ARG A 152 -1.69 -7.08 2.08
CA ARG A 152 -0.39 -7.20 2.77
C ARG A 152 0.10 -8.65 2.80
N ALA A 153 -0.78 -9.61 3.15
CA ALA A 153 -0.42 -11.04 3.14
C ALA A 153 -0.05 -11.52 1.73
N ILE A 154 -0.84 -11.14 0.74
CA ILE A 154 -0.60 -11.50 -0.67
C ILE A 154 0.76 -10.95 -1.12
N SER A 155 1.04 -9.68 -0.87
CA SER A 155 2.33 -9.05 -1.20
C SER A 155 3.48 -9.74 -0.49
N PHE A 156 3.37 -9.97 0.84
CA PHE A 156 4.38 -10.63 1.64
C PHE A 156 4.73 -12.03 1.11
N LEU A 157 3.72 -12.90 0.96
CA LEU A 157 3.92 -14.27 0.53
C LEU A 157 4.50 -14.38 -0.88
N ASN A 158 4.11 -13.47 -1.79
CA ASN A 158 4.64 -13.43 -3.15
C ASN A 158 6.07 -12.87 -3.21
N THR A 159 6.33 -11.77 -2.48
CA THR A 159 7.62 -11.09 -2.51
C THR A 159 8.75 -11.96 -1.98
N TYR A 160 8.51 -12.67 -0.88
CA TYR A 160 9.55 -13.46 -0.22
C TYR A 160 9.57 -14.94 -0.66
N ASN A 161 8.68 -15.36 -1.56
CA ASN A 161 8.57 -16.72 -2.11
C ASN A 161 8.52 -17.83 -1.03
N ILE A 162 7.71 -17.61 0.01
CA ILE A 162 7.63 -18.44 1.22
C ILE A 162 6.45 -19.40 1.24
N THR A 163 6.02 -19.86 0.07
CA THR A 163 4.84 -20.71 -0.10
C THR A 163 4.93 -22.07 0.60
N GLN A 164 6.14 -22.61 0.76
CA GLN A 164 6.34 -23.92 1.37
C GLN A 164 6.33 -23.91 2.90
N GLN A 165 6.76 -22.80 3.51
CA GLN A 165 6.86 -22.63 4.95
C GLN A 165 5.51 -22.26 5.60
N ILE A 166 4.69 -21.48 4.88
CA ILE A 166 3.38 -21.02 5.34
C ILE A 166 2.30 -21.64 4.46
N LYS A 167 1.55 -22.59 5.01
CA LYS A 167 0.50 -23.32 4.28
C LYS A 167 -0.89 -22.73 4.43
N TYR A 168 -1.13 -22.02 5.53
CA TYR A 168 -2.43 -21.51 5.90
C TYR A 168 -2.35 -20.03 6.26
N VAL A 169 -3.42 -19.31 5.96
CA VAL A 169 -3.62 -17.93 6.38
C VAL A 169 -4.95 -17.83 7.11
N VAL A 170 -4.93 -17.33 8.34
CA VAL A 170 -6.15 -17.10 9.12
C VAL A 170 -6.81 -15.80 8.64
N ASP A 171 -8.13 -15.82 8.50
CA ASP A 171 -8.91 -14.59 8.32
C ASP A 171 -10.27 -14.73 9.02
N ILE A 172 -10.69 -13.67 9.72
CA ILE A 172 -11.98 -13.61 10.41
C ILE A 172 -13.17 -13.47 9.45
N ASN A 173 -12.92 -13.01 8.22
CA ASN A 173 -13.97 -12.80 7.22
C ASN A 173 -14.44 -14.14 6.64
N PRO A 174 -15.69 -14.58 6.91
CA PRO A 174 -16.19 -15.87 6.45
C PRO A 174 -16.26 -15.98 4.91
N VAL A 175 -16.34 -14.85 4.21
CA VAL A 175 -16.37 -14.83 2.74
C VAL A 175 -15.04 -15.27 2.13
N LYS A 176 -13.93 -15.10 2.85
CA LYS A 176 -12.59 -15.52 2.42
C LYS A 176 -12.25 -16.94 2.84
N GLN A 177 -12.86 -17.45 3.91
CA GLN A 177 -12.57 -18.78 4.45
C GLN A 177 -12.84 -19.89 3.41
N ASP A 178 -12.07 -20.96 3.49
CA ASP A 178 -12.06 -22.10 2.56
C ASP A 178 -11.70 -21.76 1.11
N LYS A 179 -11.21 -20.54 0.87
CA LYS A 179 -10.62 -20.12 -0.41
C LYS A 179 -9.10 -20.15 -0.35
N TYR A 180 -8.49 -19.82 -1.46
CA TYR A 180 -7.05 -19.81 -1.61
C TYR A 180 -6.56 -18.40 -1.97
N LEU A 181 -5.41 -18.02 -1.45
CA LEU A 181 -4.76 -16.79 -1.86
C LEU A 181 -4.32 -16.87 -3.33
N PRO A 182 -4.43 -15.77 -4.08
CA PRO A 182 -3.97 -15.74 -5.46
C PRO A 182 -2.46 -15.95 -5.55
N VAL A 183 -2.02 -16.60 -6.63
CA VAL A 183 -0.64 -16.92 -6.99
C VAL A 183 0.00 -17.98 -6.08
N THR A 184 0.08 -17.72 -4.79
CA THR A 184 0.82 -18.57 -3.82
C THR A 184 0.01 -19.75 -3.27
N GLY A 185 -1.33 -19.70 -3.36
CA GLY A 185 -2.21 -20.83 -3.12
C GLY A 185 -2.41 -21.25 -1.66
N GLN A 186 -2.05 -20.43 -0.66
CA GLN A 186 -2.33 -20.75 0.74
C GLN A 186 -3.84 -20.80 0.99
N ARG A 187 -4.28 -21.84 1.72
CA ARG A 187 -5.68 -21.93 2.12
C ARG A 187 -5.99 -20.93 3.22
N VAL A 188 -7.08 -20.20 3.05
CA VAL A 188 -7.62 -19.30 4.08
C VAL A 188 -8.47 -20.11 5.03
N VAL A 189 -8.20 -20.00 6.33
CA VAL A 189 -8.84 -20.79 7.40
C VAL A 189 -9.44 -19.87 8.47
N PRO A 190 -10.49 -20.34 9.18
CA PRO A 190 -11.04 -19.58 10.30
C PRO A 190 -10.09 -19.58 11.51
N PRO A 191 -10.25 -18.64 12.47
CA PRO A 191 -9.44 -18.56 13.69
C PRO A 191 -9.39 -19.86 14.50
N GLU A 192 -10.50 -20.58 14.59
CA GLU A 192 -10.63 -21.83 15.36
C GLU A 192 -9.71 -22.94 14.82
N PHE A 193 -9.30 -22.87 13.56
CA PHE A 193 -8.39 -23.83 12.94
C PHE A 193 -7.06 -23.95 13.69
N ILE A 194 -6.56 -22.84 14.30
CA ILE A 194 -5.28 -22.84 15.01
C ILE A 194 -5.25 -23.76 16.23
N VAL A 195 -6.41 -24.08 16.83
CA VAL A 195 -6.51 -25.02 17.97
C VAL A 195 -6.03 -26.42 17.59
N SER A 196 -6.39 -26.88 16.39
CA SER A 196 -5.96 -28.17 15.87
C SER A 196 -4.58 -28.09 15.20
N TYR A 197 -4.27 -26.99 14.54
CA TYR A 197 -2.99 -26.80 13.83
C TYR A 197 -1.82 -26.61 14.80
N LYS A 198 -2.05 -25.89 15.91
CA LYS A 198 -1.07 -25.54 16.96
C LYS A 198 0.18 -24.89 16.36
N PRO A 199 0.07 -23.64 15.86
CA PRO A 199 1.22 -22.92 15.34
C PRO A 199 2.19 -22.57 16.46
N ASP A 200 3.48 -22.60 16.17
CA ASP A 200 4.53 -22.07 17.04
C ASP A 200 4.71 -20.57 16.81
N VAL A 201 4.50 -20.13 15.57
CA VAL A 201 4.67 -18.74 15.14
C VAL A 201 3.44 -18.25 14.39
N VAL A 202 2.96 -17.07 14.77
CA VAL A 202 1.89 -16.33 14.09
C VAL A 202 2.48 -15.06 13.47
N ILE A 203 2.42 -14.94 12.14
CA ILE A 203 2.82 -13.72 11.43
C ILE A 203 1.58 -12.84 11.27
N VAL A 204 1.56 -11.70 11.96
CA VAL A 204 0.51 -10.70 11.86
C VAL A 204 0.75 -9.84 10.63
N THR A 205 -0.08 -10.00 9.60
CA THR A 205 0.12 -9.30 8.32
C THR A 205 -0.37 -7.84 8.33
N ASN A 206 -1.18 -7.46 9.32
CA ASN A 206 -1.55 -6.08 9.54
C ASN A 206 -1.31 -5.70 11.01
N PRO A 207 -0.22 -4.98 11.32
CA PRO A 207 0.14 -4.59 12.69
C PRO A 207 -0.95 -3.81 13.43
N THR A 208 -1.83 -3.10 12.73
CA THR A 208 -2.97 -2.38 13.35
C THR A 208 -3.85 -3.30 14.21
N PHE A 209 -3.93 -4.58 13.89
CA PHE A 209 -4.75 -5.57 14.60
C PHE A 209 -3.93 -6.50 15.51
N ASP A 210 -2.66 -6.19 15.77
CA ASP A 210 -1.77 -7.07 16.57
C ASP A 210 -2.36 -7.43 17.91
N GLU A 211 -2.82 -6.44 18.68
CA GLU A 211 -3.37 -6.66 20.02
C GLU A 211 -4.64 -7.52 19.99
N GLU A 212 -5.54 -7.26 19.05
CA GLU A 212 -6.77 -8.05 18.89
C GLU A 212 -6.47 -9.51 18.53
N ILE A 213 -5.49 -9.73 17.64
CA ILE A 213 -5.07 -11.07 17.20
C ILE A 213 -4.45 -11.83 18.38
N ARG A 214 -3.57 -11.19 19.17
CA ARG A 214 -2.97 -11.81 20.37
C ARG A 214 -4.05 -12.22 21.38
N GLN A 215 -5.01 -11.35 21.65
CA GLN A 215 -6.14 -11.65 22.55
C GLN A 215 -6.98 -12.81 22.01
N GLN A 216 -7.21 -12.89 20.71
CA GLN A 216 -7.97 -13.96 20.10
C GLN A 216 -7.23 -15.30 20.19
N VAL A 217 -5.93 -15.35 19.92
CA VAL A 217 -5.09 -16.54 20.09
C VAL A 217 -5.08 -17.00 21.55
N GLN A 218 -4.97 -16.09 22.51
CA GLN A 218 -5.00 -16.39 23.94
C GLN A 218 -6.36 -16.95 24.38
N LYS A 219 -7.46 -16.38 23.89
CA LYS A 219 -8.83 -16.91 24.15
C LYS A 219 -9.02 -18.33 23.64
N LEU A 220 -8.32 -18.70 22.57
CA LEU A 220 -8.31 -20.06 22.03
C LEU A 220 -7.36 -21.02 22.79
N GLY A 221 -6.74 -20.55 23.87
CA GLY A 221 -5.90 -21.37 24.76
C GLY A 221 -4.51 -21.66 24.22
N LEU A 222 -3.99 -20.83 23.30
CA LEU A 222 -2.70 -21.02 22.66
C LEU A 222 -1.69 -19.97 23.09
N THR A 223 -0.42 -20.37 23.12
CA THR A 223 0.73 -19.47 23.27
C THR A 223 1.64 -19.65 22.07
N CYS A 224 1.90 -18.58 21.35
CA CYS A 224 2.71 -18.57 20.13
C CYS A 224 3.70 -17.39 20.16
N GLU A 225 4.78 -17.51 19.40
CA GLU A 225 5.58 -16.36 19.03
C GLU A 225 4.82 -15.50 18.00
N PHE A 226 4.89 -14.17 18.12
CA PHE A 226 4.26 -13.26 17.16
C PHE A 226 5.33 -12.44 16.44
N LEU A 227 5.25 -12.47 15.11
CA LEU A 227 6.06 -11.62 14.23
C LEU A 227 5.15 -10.64 13.50
N LEU A 228 5.56 -9.39 13.42
CA LEU A 228 4.82 -8.34 12.72
C LEU A 228 5.43 -8.10 11.34
N LEU A 229 4.55 -7.89 10.36
CA LEU A 229 4.95 -7.57 9.00
C LEU A 229 5.20 -6.06 8.85
#